data_a8cacf367bcb60df36b990814806dc57
#
_entry.id   a8cacf367bcb60df36b990814806dc57
#
_cell.length_a   1.000
_cell.length_b   1.000
_cell.length_c   1.000
_cell.angle_alpha   90.00
_cell.angle_beta   90.00
_cell.angle_gamma   90.00
#
_symmetry.space_group_name_H-M   'P 1'
#
loop_
_entity.id
_entity.type
_entity.pdbx_description
1 polymer ?
#
loop_
_entity_poly.entity_id
_entity_poly.type
_entity_poly.pdbx_seq_one_letter_code
_entity_poly.pdbx_strand_id
1 'polypeptide(L)'
;MADSDALTFPPVDLAPDEELVRAVPLVPLVRDAVRLARWTGEREVTEGGLLTEEDAAAAVRELGLEARRLRLIWIVAVNGRLIEITKAGARPGPSVHSLLEFWDGVVMDVLDRTDEGLTGSSVIDEHLTEILATIYSVRTGMPVAALASGILQAHEVGCEARPAELRRLRMTLPGELADALGLLEYCGLIEPVAEVVPLTPLGVWAVRRDLLREGHDAPSLHEVAGFAELGAAELIEAMLEGKASSSVATLWLERRLPEDAARELIKIAASGNAAQRGTAGTILEELGPEAEPAVREALSEPMMWRYAAAWLGVRDQEAPALSESDGAWVAVDTLAALLYIGSGGESVGQIDVLGEDLRTLVPEMGRTEHPDALAVLEMLGHHHPDVVIAKSARKTAMKVRSKIA
;
A
#
# COMPACT_ATOMS: atom_id res chain seq x y z
N MET A 1 -4.07 13.28 -13.07
CA MET A 1 -4.97 12.69 -12.05
C MET A 1 -4.15 11.62 -11.36
N ALA A 2 -3.56 11.91 -10.20
CA ALA A 2 -3.06 10.85 -9.32
C ALA A 2 -4.32 10.24 -8.68
N ASP A 3 -4.50 8.94 -8.84
CA ASP A 3 -5.60 8.21 -8.24
C ASP A 3 -5.52 8.40 -6.73
N SER A 4 -6.60 8.86 -6.12
CA SER A 4 -6.70 9.15 -4.68
C SER A 4 -6.56 7.91 -3.78
N ASP A 5 -6.46 6.72 -4.38
CA ASP A 5 -6.42 5.43 -3.70
C ASP A 5 -5.07 4.69 -3.83
N ALA A 6 -4.03 5.34 -4.41
CA ALA A 6 -2.72 4.73 -4.54
C ALA A 6 -2.07 4.57 -3.15
N LEU A 7 -1.83 3.33 -2.75
CA LEU A 7 -1.11 2.99 -1.51
C LEU A 7 0.41 3.01 -1.74
N THR A 8 1.15 3.27 -0.67
CA THR A 8 2.61 3.23 -0.67
C THR A 8 3.09 2.05 0.16
N PHE A 9 3.97 1.24 -0.42
CA PHE A 9 4.54 0.05 0.20
C PHE A 9 6.03 0.23 0.49
N PRO A 10 6.57 -0.41 1.53
CA PRO A 10 7.98 -0.32 1.86
C PRO A 10 8.86 -0.91 0.73
N PRO A 11 10.05 -0.33 0.49
CA PRO A 11 10.98 -0.85 -0.50
C PRO A 11 11.40 -2.28 -0.17
N VAL A 12 11.45 -3.15 -1.18
CA VAL A 12 11.83 -4.56 -1.02
C VAL A 12 13.12 -4.90 -1.75
N ASP A 13 13.83 -5.91 -1.26
CA ASP A 13 14.96 -6.49 -1.98
C ASP A 13 14.43 -7.52 -2.99
N LEU A 14 14.80 -7.36 -4.24
CA LEU A 14 14.41 -8.28 -5.31
C LEU A 14 15.55 -9.24 -5.61
N ALA A 15 15.24 -10.53 -5.57
CA ALA A 15 16.17 -11.53 -6.03
C ALA A 15 16.49 -11.34 -7.52
N PRO A 16 17.72 -11.67 -7.97
CA PRO A 16 18.08 -11.60 -9.38
C PRO A 16 17.18 -12.48 -10.25
N ASP A 17 16.88 -12.04 -11.47
CA ASP A 17 16.00 -12.77 -12.40
C ASP A 17 16.46 -14.22 -12.63
N GLU A 18 17.77 -14.46 -12.64
CA GLU A 18 18.32 -15.81 -12.80
C GLU A 18 17.96 -16.75 -11.63
N GLU A 19 17.85 -16.20 -10.43
CA GLU A 19 17.46 -16.95 -9.24
C GLU A 19 15.96 -17.24 -9.27
N LEU A 20 15.15 -16.24 -9.61
CA LEU A 20 13.70 -16.37 -9.79
C LEU A 20 13.37 -17.41 -10.86
N VAL A 21 14.03 -17.34 -12.03
CA VAL A 21 13.84 -18.32 -13.12
C VAL A 21 14.17 -19.74 -12.66
N ARG A 22 15.22 -19.92 -11.85
CA ARG A 22 15.58 -21.24 -11.29
C ARG A 22 14.58 -21.76 -10.28
N ALA A 23 13.89 -20.88 -9.56
CA ALA A 23 12.91 -21.26 -8.56
C ALA A 23 11.56 -21.70 -9.16
N VAL A 24 11.15 -21.16 -10.31
CA VAL A 24 9.84 -21.47 -10.95
C VAL A 24 9.59 -22.98 -11.12
N PRO A 25 10.51 -23.80 -11.66
CA PRO A 25 10.27 -25.25 -11.82
C PRO A 25 10.16 -26.00 -10.48
N LEU A 26 10.57 -25.39 -9.37
CA LEU A 26 10.50 -26.00 -8.03
C LEU A 26 9.17 -25.75 -7.35
N VAL A 27 8.38 -24.78 -7.83
CA VAL A 27 7.03 -24.48 -7.33
C VAL A 27 6.15 -25.73 -7.46
N PRO A 28 5.51 -26.20 -6.38
CA PRO A 28 4.71 -27.44 -6.40
C PRO A 28 3.61 -27.44 -7.47
N LEU A 29 2.85 -26.35 -7.59
CA LEU A 29 1.80 -26.20 -8.60
C LEU A 29 2.34 -26.30 -10.03
N VAL A 30 3.47 -25.64 -10.31
CA VAL A 30 4.12 -25.67 -11.65
C VAL A 30 4.60 -27.09 -11.96
N ARG A 31 5.26 -27.73 -11.01
CA ARG A 31 5.73 -29.12 -11.16
C ARG A 31 4.57 -30.08 -11.43
N ASP A 32 3.47 -29.93 -10.72
CA ASP A 32 2.32 -30.79 -10.89
C ASP A 32 1.58 -30.50 -12.20
N ALA A 33 1.51 -29.23 -12.64
CA ALA A 33 0.99 -28.87 -13.95
C ALA A 33 1.81 -29.45 -15.10
N VAL A 34 3.14 -29.42 -15.01
CA VAL A 34 4.04 -30.04 -15.99
C VAL A 34 3.89 -31.57 -16.00
N ARG A 35 3.76 -32.19 -14.84
CA ARG A 35 3.52 -33.64 -14.73
C ARG A 35 2.19 -34.04 -15.35
N LEU A 36 1.12 -33.27 -15.04
CA LEU A 36 -0.20 -33.50 -15.61
C LEU A 36 -0.19 -33.32 -17.13
N ALA A 37 0.45 -32.26 -17.65
CA ALA A 37 0.55 -32.02 -19.08
C ALA A 37 1.25 -33.19 -19.84
N ARG A 38 2.35 -33.69 -19.29
CA ARG A 38 3.04 -34.86 -19.86
C ARG A 38 2.20 -36.12 -19.82
N TRP A 39 1.48 -36.35 -18.73
CA TRP A 39 0.59 -37.50 -18.56
C TRP A 39 -0.62 -37.41 -19.49
N THR A 40 -1.20 -36.21 -19.69
CA THR A 40 -2.38 -35.99 -20.52
C THR A 40 -2.14 -36.45 -21.97
N GLY A 41 -0.99 -36.07 -22.56
CA GLY A 41 -0.67 -36.44 -23.95
C GLY A 41 -1.79 -36.03 -24.90
N GLU A 42 -2.23 -36.99 -25.75
CA GLU A 42 -3.40 -36.85 -26.62
C GLU A 42 -4.59 -37.60 -26.01
N ARG A 43 -5.40 -36.87 -25.22
CA ARG A 43 -6.61 -37.39 -24.56
C ARG A 43 -7.84 -36.59 -25.00
N GLU A 44 -8.99 -37.28 -24.91
CA GLU A 44 -10.29 -36.62 -25.09
C GLU A 44 -10.56 -35.67 -23.92
N VAL A 45 -11.27 -34.61 -24.19
CA VAL A 45 -11.74 -33.65 -23.20
C VAL A 45 -13.27 -33.50 -23.34
N THR A 46 -13.90 -33.08 -22.25
CA THR A 46 -15.32 -32.72 -22.25
C THR A 46 -15.59 -31.52 -23.16
N GLU A 47 -16.86 -31.26 -23.48
CA GLU A 47 -17.27 -30.04 -24.23
C GLU A 47 -16.79 -28.75 -23.54
N GLY A 48 -16.65 -28.76 -22.22
CA GLY A 48 -16.08 -27.65 -21.44
C GLY A 48 -14.54 -27.59 -21.41
N GLY A 49 -13.84 -28.46 -22.16
CA GLY A 49 -12.38 -28.48 -22.22
C GLY A 49 -11.69 -29.03 -20.95
N LEU A 50 -12.41 -29.77 -20.12
CA LEU A 50 -11.89 -30.44 -18.92
C LEU A 50 -11.58 -31.92 -19.19
N LEU A 51 -10.76 -32.55 -18.34
CA LEU A 51 -10.60 -34.01 -18.33
C LEU A 51 -11.95 -34.70 -18.12
N THR A 52 -12.11 -35.88 -18.73
CA THR A 52 -13.24 -36.76 -18.41
C THR A 52 -13.14 -37.19 -16.94
N GLU A 53 -14.26 -37.64 -16.33
CA GLU A 53 -14.23 -38.13 -14.94
C GLU A 53 -13.28 -39.33 -14.76
N GLU A 54 -13.21 -40.21 -15.77
CA GLU A 54 -12.33 -41.39 -15.77
C GLU A 54 -10.86 -40.94 -15.79
N ASP A 55 -10.48 -40.03 -16.71
CA ASP A 55 -9.13 -39.49 -16.79
C ASP A 55 -8.76 -38.64 -15.58
N ALA A 56 -9.69 -37.87 -15.02
CA ALA A 56 -9.46 -37.12 -13.77
C ALA A 56 -9.13 -38.04 -12.60
N ALA A 57 -9.90 -39.13 -12.43
CA ALA A 57 -9.65 -40.15 -11.40
C ALA A 57 -8.33 -40.89 -11.64
N ALA A 58 -7.99 -41.17 -12.90
CA ALA A 58 -6.73 -41.80 -13.29
C ALA A 58 -5.53 -40.86 -12.99
N ALA A 59 -5.62 -39.59 -13.34
CA ALA A 59 -4.59 -38.60 -13.05
C ALA A 59 -4.30 -38.49 -11.54
N VAL A 60 -5.34 -38.40 -10.71
CA VAL A 60 -5.19 -38.36 -9.25
C VAL A 60 -4.46 -39.59 -8.75
N ARG A 61 -4.87 -40.79 -9.20
CA ARG A 61 -4.29 -42.05 -8.75
C ARG A 61 -2.86 -42.27 -9.25
N GLU A 62 -2.59 -42.04 -10.53
CA GLU A 62 -1.31 -42.35 -11.17
C GLU A 62 -0.23 -41.31 -10.88
N LEU A 63 -0.62 -40.02 -10.77
CA LEU A 63 0.29 -38.96 -10.48
C LEU A 63 0.36 -38.65 -8.97
N GLY A 64 -0.52 -39.23 -8.15
CA GLY A 64 -0.58 -38.90 -6.71
C GLY A 64 -0.96 -37.45 -6.43
N LEU A 65 -1.83 -36.86 -7.29
CA LEU A 65 -2.30 -35.52 -7.12
C LEU A 65 -3.44 -35.44 -6.10
N GLU A 66 -3.59 -34.31 -5.42
CA GLU A 66 -4.76 -34.07 -4.59
C GLU A 66 -6.00 -33.82 -5.47
N ALA A 67 -7.06 -34.60 -5.27
CA ALA A 67 -8.28 -34.48 -6.08
C ALA A 67 -8.87 -33.07 -6.06
N ARG A 68 -8.84 -32.39 -4.90
CA ARG A 68 -9.34 -31.01 -4.76
C ARG A 68 -8.54 -29.99 -5.58
N ARG A 69 -7.25 -30.26 -5.85
CA ARG A 69 -6.35 -29.35 -6.60
C ARG A 69 -6.30 -29.67 -8.10
N LEU A 70 -6.84 -30.82 -8.53
CA LEU A 70 -6.73 -31.25 -9.93
C LEU A 70 -7.30 -30.21 -10.91
N ARG A 71 -8.45 -29.61 -10.58
CA ARG A 71 -9.06 -28.59 -11.43
C ARG A 71 -8.14 -27.38 -11.60
N LEU A 72 -7.55 -26.87 -10.51
CA LEU A 72 -6.59 -25.76 -10.55
C LEU A 72 -5.36 -26.14 -11.38
N ILE A 73 -4.77 -27.32 -11.13
CA ILE A 73 -3.59 -27.80 -11.88
C ILE A 73 -3.90 -27.87 -13.38
N TRP A 74 -5.10 -28.36 -13.74
CA TRP A 74 -5.55 -28.43 -15.14
C TRP A 74 -5.66 -27.05 -15.78
N ILE A 75 -6.32 -26.12 -15.11
CA ILE A 75 -6.52 -24.75 -15.58
C ILE A 75 -5.17 -24.08 -15.81
N VAL A 76 -4.26 -24.16 -14.83
CA VAL A 76 -2.90 -23.64 -14.94
C VAL A 76 -2.13 -24.28 -16.11
N ALA A 77 -2.27 -25.58 -16.32
CA ALA A 77 -1.62 -26.28 -17.43
C ALA A 77 -2.16 -25.81 -18.80
N VAL A 78 -3.44 -25.55 -18.91
CA VAL A 78 -4.09 -25.06 -20.14
C VAL A 78 -3.77 -23.58 -20.38
N ASN A 79 -3.98 -22.71 -19.39
CA ASN A 79 -3.75 -21.28 -19.53
C ASN A 79 -2.26 -20.96 -19.69
N GLY A 80 -1.39 -21.71 -19.02
CA GLY A 80 0.06 -21.66 -19.19
C GLY A 80 0.57 -22.30 -20.48
N ARG A 81 -0.33 -22.77 -21.36
CA ARG A 81 -0.02 -23.41 -22.66
C ARG A 81 0.86 -24.66 -22.56
N LEU A 82 0.89 -25.32 -21.40
CA LEU A 82 1.48 -26.65 -21.28
C LEU A 82 0.62 -27.71 -21.96
N ILE A 83 -0.70 -27.45 -22.04
CA ILE A 83 -1.70 -28.26 -22.74
C ILE A 83 -2.46 -27.31 -23.71
N GLU A 84 -2.63 -27.74 -24.95
CA GLU A 84 -3.55 -27.11 -25.88
C GLU A 84 -4.81 -27.92 -26.04
N ILE A 85 -5.97 -27.25 -25.93
CA ILE A 85 -7.27 -27.85 -26.20
C ILE A 85 -7.63 -27.60 -27.66
N THR A 86 -7.90 -28.68 -28.38
CA THR A 86 -8.30 -28.69 -29.79
C THR A 86 -9.66 -29.38 -29.97
N LYS A 87 -10.21 -29.33 -31.17
CA LYS A 87 -11.44 -30.10 -31.49
C LYS A 87 -11.28 -31.60 -31.41
N ALA A 88 -10.04 -32.10 -31.49
CA ALA A 88 -9.71 -33.53 -31.39
C ALA A 88 -9.37 -33.97 -29.94
N GLY A 89 -9.34 -33.03 -28.99
CA GLY A 89 -8.96 -33.29 -27.61
C GLY A 89 -7.77 -32.42 -27.15
N ALA A 90 -7.19 -32.80 -26.02
CA ALA A 90 -5.97 -32.21 -25.50
C ALA A 90 -4.73 -32.69 -26.26
N ARG A 91 -3.72 -31.83 -26.35
CA ARG A 91 -2.38 -32.19 -26.84
C ARG A 91 -1.31 -31.42 -26.07
N PRO A 92 -0.05 -31.89 -26.04
CA PRO A 92 1.05 -31.13 -25.48
C PRO A 92 1.18 -29.75 -26.14
N GLY A 93 1.30 -28.72 -25.32
CA GLY A 93 1.50 -27.35 -25.80
C GLY A 93 2.94 -27.07 -26.23
N PRO A 94 3.21 -25.86 -26.79
CA PRO A 94 4.54 -25.43 -27.15
C PRO A 94 5.43 -25.24 -25.91
N SER A 95 6.75 -25.22 -26.13
CA SER A 95 7.70 -24.94 -25.04
C SER A 95 7.48 -23.52 -24.49
N VAL A 96 7.51 -23.37 -23.18
CA VAL A 96 7.46 -22.08 -22.49
C VAL A 96 8.75 -21.30 -22.76
N HIS A 97 8.63 -20.07 -23.28
CA HIS A 97 9.79 -19.26 -23.68
C HIS A 97 10.37 -18.46 -22.50
N SER A 98 9.49 -17.95 -21.62
CA SER A 98 9.84 -17.23 -20.41
C SER A 98 9.20 -17.87 -19.20
N LEU A 99 10.01 -18.41 -18.28
CA LEU A 99 9.51 -19.08 -17.09
C LEU A 99 8.89 -18.07 -16.10
N LEU A 100 9.43 -16.86 -16.00
CA LEU A 100 8.87 -15.83 -15.12
C LEU A 100 7.51 -15.33 -15.62
N GLU A 101 7.38 -15.07 -16.93
CA GLU A 101 6.09 -14.68 -17.51
C GLU A 101 5.06 -15.80 -17.41
N PHE A 102 5.49 -17.04 -17.60
CA PHE A 102 4.63 -18.20 -17.38
C PHE A 102 4.11 -18.24 -15.91
N TRP A 103 5.03 -18.09 -14.95
CA TRP A 103 4.65 -18.16 -13.53
C TRP A 103 3.83 -16.93 -13.09
N ASP A 104 4.14 -15.74 -13.61
CA ASP A 104 3.29 -14.55 -13.41
C ASP A 104 1.85 -14.80 -13.88
N GLY A 105 1.70 -15.40 -15.08
CA GLY A 105 0.39 -15.82 -15.58
C GLY A 105 -0.30 -16.85 -14.69
N VAL A 106 0.46 -17.79 -14.11
CA VAL A 106 -0.07 -18.78 -13.14
C VAL A 106 -0.59 -18.09 -11.88
N VAL A 107 0.16 -17.13 -11.33
CA VAL A 107 -0.24 -16.39 -10.12
C VAL A 107 -1.50 -15.57 -10.39
N MET A 108 -1.53 -14.83 -11.49
CA MET A 108 -2.71 -14.04 -11.87
C MET A 108 -3.93 -14.94 -12.07
N ASP A 109 -3.75 -16.10 -12.71
CA ASP A 109 -4.82 -17.08 -12.91
C ASP A 109 -5.38 -17.63 -11.58
N VAL A 110 -4.54 -17.75 -10.55
CA VAL A 110 -4.95 -18.14 -9.19
C VAL A 110 -5.69 -17.00 -8.48
N LEU A 111 -5.17 -15.78 -8.54
CA LEU A 111 -5.76 -14.62 -7.84
C LEU A 111 -7.09 -14.19 -8.46
N ASP A 112 -7.21 -14.23 -9.80
CA ASP A 112 -8.43 -13.88 -10.53
C ASP A 112 -9.60 -14.86 -10.29
N ARG A 113 -9.34 -16.01 -9.65
CA ARG A 113 -10.35 -17.03 -9.40
C ARG A 113 -10.91 -17.07 -7.99
N THR A 114 -10.73 -16.03 -7.24
CA THR A 114 -11.27 -15.91 -5.88
C THR A 114 -12.78 -16.12 -5.83
N ASP A 115 -13.52 -15.69 -6.85
CA ASP A 115 -14.97 -15.89 -7.00
C ASP A 115 -15.38 -17.38 -7.15
N GLU A 116 -14.46 -18.27 -7.52
CA GLU A 116 -14.72 -19.70 -7.72
C GLU A 116 -14.61 -20.52 -6.42
N GLY A 117 -14.41 -19.89 -5.27
CA GLY A 117 -14.26 -20.59 -3.98
C GLY A 117 -12.91 -21.32 -3.86
N LEU A 118 -11.85 -20.68 -4.29
CA LEU A 118 -10.50 -21.26 -4.42
C LEU A 118 -9.94 -21.80 -3.10
N THR A 119 -10.13 -21.05 -2.00
CA THR A 119 -9.68 -21.45 -0.66
C THR A 119 -10.72 -22.25 0.11
N GLY A 120 -11.97 -22.29 -0.37
CA GLY A 120 -13.12 -22.87 0.33
C GLY A 120 -13.74 -21.93 1.38
N SER A 121 -13.26 -20.71 1.52
CA SER A 121 -13.80 -19.66 2.38
C SER A 121 -14.04 -18.39 1.56
N SER A 122 -15.30 -18.00 1.39
CA SER A 122 -15.65 -16.79 0.65
C SER A 122 -15.06 -15.53 1.28
N VAL A 123 -14.91 -15.49 2.61
CA VAL A 123 -14.31 -14.37 3.32
C VAL A 123 -12.81 -14.26 3.01
N ILE A 124 -12.10 -15.38 2.97
CA ILE A 124 -10.67 -15.39 2.62
C ILE A 124 -10.49 -15.07 1.14
N ASP A 125 -11.29 -15.65 0.26
CA ASP A 125 -11.22 -15.40 -1.19
C ASP A 125 -11.40 -13.91 -1.49
N GLU A 126 -12.33 -13.24 -0.83
CA GLU A 126 -12.58 -11.80 -0.97
C GLU A 126 -11.38 -10.92 -0.54
N HIS A 127 -10.57 -11.40 0.42
CA HIS A 127 -9.43 -10.66 0.98
C HIS A 127 -8.06 -11.20 0.57
N LEU A 128 -7.98 -12.12 -0.40
CA LEU A 128 -6.73 -12.83 -0.71
C LEU A 128 -5.61 -11.89 -1.18
N THR A 129 -5.93 -10.93 -2.04
CA THR A 129 -4.99 -9.92 -2.53
C THR A 129 -4.52 -9.00 -1.39
N GLU A 130 -5.43 -8.57 -0.51
CA GLU A 130 -5.10 -7.76 0.66
C GLU A 130 -4.21 -8.50 1.66
N ILE A 131 -4.41 -9.81 1.83
CA ILE A 131 -3.55 -10.68 2.64
C ILE A 131 -2.13 -10.67 2.08
N LEU A 132 -1.96 -10.84 0.78
CA LEU A 132 -0.64 -10.82 0.12
C LEU A 132 0.02 -9.45 0.23
N ALA A 133 -0.72 -8.36 0.01
CA ALA A 133 -0.24 -6.99 0.18
C ALA A 133 0.19 -6.71 1.63
N THR A 134 -0.57 -7.24 2.60
CA THR A 134 -0.25 -7.12 4.03
C THR A 134 1.04 -7.88 4.37
N ILE A 135 1.21 -9.11 3.88
CA ILE A 135 2.45 -9.88 4.08
C ILE A 135 3.64 -9.16 3.41
N TYR A 136 3.43 -8.59 2.21
CA TYR A 136 4.44 -7.81 1.51
C TYR A 136 4.91 -6.59 2.29
N SER A 137 4.00 -5.91 3.00
CA SER A 137 4.31 -4.74 3.82
C SER A 137 5.24 -5.03 5.00
N VAL A 138 5.33 -6.31 5.43
CA VAL A 138 6.14 -6.72 6.57
C VAL A 138 7.29 -7.60 6.08
N ARG A 139 8.45 -6.99 5.83
CA ARG A 139 9.65 -7.66 5.25
C ARG A 139 10.06 -8.96 5.96
N THR A 140 9.82 -9.06 7.25
CA THR A 140 10.16 -10.25 8.07
C THR A 140 9.05 -11.29 8.11
N GLY A 141 7.96 -11.06 7.40
CA GLY A 141 6.75 -11.87 7.41
C GLY A 141 5.73 -11.47 8.49
N MET A 142 4.51 -11.91 8.31
CA MET A 142 3.35 -11.57 9.15
C MET A 142 2.99 -12.74 10.07
N PRO A 143 2.76 -12.52 11.38
CA PRO A 143 2.22 -13.55 12.27
C PRO A 143 0.83 -14.00 11.81
N VAL A 144 0.58 -15.33 11.73
CA VAL A 144 -0.72 -15.88 11.31
C VAL A 144 -1.87 -15.36 12.16
N ALA A 145 -1.64 -15.19 13.47
CA ALA A 145 -2.65 -14.63 14.37
C ALA A 145 -3.00 -13.17 14.05
N ALA A 146 -2.03 -12.38 13.59
CA ALA A 146 -2.25 -10.99 13.18
C ALA A 146 -3.05 -10.92 11.87
N LEU A 147 -2.75 -11.80 10.89
CA LEU A 147 -3.54 -11.93 9.66
C LEU A 147 -5.00 -12.27 9.98
N ALA A 148 -5.24 -13.28 10.83
CA ALA A 148 -6.60 -13.66 11.24
C ALA A 148 -7.35 -12.48 11.90
N SER A 149 -6.66 -11.70 12.74
CA SER A 149 -7.24 -10.54 13.41
C SER A 149 -7.56 -9.42 12.42
N GLY A 150 -6.69 -9.16 11.44
CA GLY A 150 -6.88 -8.16 10.40
C GLY A 150 -8.08 -8.48 9.50
N ILE A 151 -8.21 -9.73 9.05
CA ILE A 151 -9.35 -10.20 8.25
C ILE A 151 -10.67 -10.03 9.01
N LEU A 152 -10.70 -10.41 10.31
CA LEU A 152 -11.88 -10.23 11.14
C LEU A 152 -12.27 -8.76 11.26
N GLN A 153 -11.30 -7.87 11.44
CA GLN A 153 -11.52 -6.44 11.56
C GLN A 153 -12.01 -5.84 10.23
N ALA A 154 -11.38 -6.20 9.11
CA ALA A 154 -11.80 -5.76 7.78
C ALA A 154 -13.23 -6.19 7.48
N HIS A 155 -13.57 -7.45 7.77
CA HIS A 155 -14.92 -7.97 7.56
C HIS A 155 -15.97 -7.34 8.49
N GLU A 156 -15.61 -7.00 9.74
CA GLU A 156 -16.49 -6.31 10.69
C GLU A 156 -16.81 -4.87 10.25
N VAL A 157 -15.84 -4.18 9.65
CA VAL A 157 -16.00 -2.81 9.15
C VAL A 157 -16.71 -2.77 7.79
N GLY A 158 -16.36 -3.67 6.87
CA GLY A 158 -16.88 -3.70 5.50
C GLY A 158 -18.31 -4.26 5.38
N CYS A 159 -18.68 -5.18 6.27
CA CYS A 159 -20.01 -5.78 6.29
C CYS A 159 -20.71 -5.42 7.59
N GLU A 160 -21.98 -4.99 7.55
CA GLU A 160 -22.83 -4.89 8.76
C GLU A 160 -23.13 -6.30 9.32
N ALA A 161 -22.05 -7.06 9.62
CA ALA A 161 -22.14 -8.46 10.00
C ALA A 161 -22.85 -8.64 11.34
N ARG A 162 -23.79 -9.57 11.38
CA ARG A 162 -24.55 -9.86 12.61
C ARG A 162 -23.62 -10.47 13.69
N PRO A 163 -23.81 -10.17 14.99
CA PRO A 163 -22.95 -10.69 16.06
C PRO A 163 -22.82 -12.23 16.11
N ALA A 164 -23.83 -12.95 15.60
CA ALA A 164 -23.79 -14.41 15.51
C ALA A 164 -22.87 -14.90 14.39
N GLU A 165 -22.81 -14.18 13.28
CA GLU A 165 -21.99 -14.45 12.11
C GLU A 165 -20.51 -14.20 12.42
N LEU A 166 -20.17 -13.08 13.04
CA LEU A 166 -18.82 -12.77 13.54
C LEU A 166 -18.32 -13.82 14.56
N ARG A 167 -19.20 -14.30 15.45
CA ARG A 167 -18.81 -15.39 16.38
C ARG A 167 -18.50 -16.69 15.65
N ARG A 168 -19.27 -17.03 14.61
CA ARG A 168 -19.02 -18.21 13.79
C ARG A 168 -17.68 -18.04 13.06
N LEU A 169 -17.48 -16.90 12.40
CA LEU A 169 -16.25 -16.59 11.66
C LEU A 169 -15.01 -16.69 12.56
N ARG A 170 -15.05 -16.15 13.76
CA ARG A 170 -13.94 -16.26 14.73
C ARG A 170 -13.56 -17.71 15.08
N MET A 171 -14.51 -18.65 14.98
CA MET A 171 -14.23 -20.07 15.23
C MET A 171 -13.70 -20.80 13.99
N THR A 172 -14.17 -20.46 12.81
CA THR A 172 -13.80 -21.17 11.56
C THR A 172 -12.58 -20.57 10.88
N LEU A 173 -12.38 -19.25 10.98
CA LEU A 173 -11.33 -18.50 10.28
C LEU A 173 -9.91 -19.05 10.47
N PRO A 174 -9.47 -19.50 11.66
CA PRO A 174 -8.11 -20.03 11.80
C PRO A 174 -7.86 -21.27 10.92
N GLY A 175 -8.86 -22.15 10.78
CA GLY A 175 -8.78 -23.32 9.90
C GLY A 175 -8.84 -22.94 8.42
N GLU A 176 -9.76 -22.05 8.07
CA GLU A 176 -9.92 -21.53 6.70
C GLU A 176 -8.67 -20.80 6.23
N LEU A 177 -8.06 -19.96 7.11
CA LEU A 177 -6.81 -19.27 6.82
C LEU A 177 -5.65 -20.27 6.65
N ALA A 178 -5.57 -21.32 7.45
CA ALA A 178 -4.54 -22.34 7.29
C ALA A 178 -4.65 -23.06 5.92
N ASP A 179 -5.85 -23.36 5.46
CA ASP A 179 -6.09 -23.95 4.12
C ASP A 179 -5.70 -22.98 3.00
N ALA A 180 -6.02 -21.69 3.13
CA ALA A 180 -5.65 -20.66 2.19
C ALA A 180 -4.12 -20.44 2.12
N LEU A 181 -3.46 -20.34 3.27
CA LEU A 181 -2.00 -20.26 3.33
C LEU A 181 -1.36 -21.51 2.71
N GLY A 182 -1.89 -22.69 2.95
CA GLY A 182 -1.44 -23.93 2.30
C GLY A 182 -1.62 -23.92 0.76
N LEU A 183 -2.60 -23.18 0.24
CA LEU A 183 -2.74 -22.94 -1.20
C LEU A 183 -1.67 -21.96 -1.70
N LEU A 184 -1.43 -20.85 -1.01
CA LEU A 184 -0.42 -19.86 -1.39
C LEU A 184 1.01 -20.48 -1.35
N GLU A 185 1.29 -21.33 -0.36
CA GLU A 185 2.53 -22.12 -0.30
C GLU A 185 2.64 -23.07 -1.51
N TYR A 186 1.56 -23.77 -1.86
CA TYR A 186 1.52 -24.64 -3.02
C TYR A 186 1.74 -23.89 -4.34
N CYS A 187 1.28 -22.66 -4.43
CA CYS A 187 1.53 -21.75 -5.56
C CYS A 187 2.94 -21.15 -5.56
N GLY A 188 3.71 -21.29 -4.48
CA GLY A 188 5.07 -20.75 -4.35
C GLY A 188 5.14 -19.27 -3.99
N LEU A 189 4.04 -18.68 -3.49
CA LEU A 189 3.96 -17.27 -3.10
C LEU A 189 4.53 -17.02 -1.70
N ILE A 190 4.31 -17.95 -0.79
CA ILE A 190 4.79 -17.86 0.59
C ILE A 190 5.70 -19.05 0.94
N GLU A 191 6.57 -18.83 1.92
CA GLU A 191 7.37 -19.91 2.51
C GLU A 191 6.48 -20.88 3.31
N PRO A 192 6.97 -22.09 3.64
CA PRO A 192 6.22 -23.04 4.44
C PRO A 192 5.63 -22.42 5.70
N VAL A 193 4.34 -22.67 5.92
CA VAL A 193 3.57 -22.05 7.00
C VAL A 193 4.13 -22.41 8.37
N ALA A 194 4.47 -21.37 9.15
CA ALA A 194 4.93 -21.45 10.54
C ALA A 194 4.13 -20.44 11.38
N GLU A 195 4.69 -19.97 12.51
CA GLU A 195 4.07 -18.89 13.30
C GLU A 195 4.04 -17.56 12.54
N VAL A 196 5.03 -17.34 11.69
CA VAL A 196 5.18 -16.18 10.81
C VAL A 196 5.21 -16.65 9.38
N VAL A 197 4.56 -15.92 8.50
CA VAL A 197 4.45 -16.22 7.07
C VAL A 197 5.15 -15.13 6.26
N PRO A 198 6.35 -15.35 5.73
CA PRO A 198 7.00 -14.46 4.79
C PRO A 198 6.64 -14.86 3.34
N LEU A 199 6.76 -13.91 2.41
CA LEU A 199 6.75 -14.20 0.98
C LEU A 199 8.04 -14.92 0.57
N THR A 200 7.95 -15.80 -0.44
CA THR A 200 9.15 -16.28 -1.14
C THR A 200 9.75 -15.16 -2.00
N PRO A 201 10.99 -15.27 -2.50
CA PRO A 201 11.52 -14.34 -3.50
C PRO A 201 10.62 -14.20 -4.73
N LEU A 202 10.01 -15.29 -5.20
CA LEU A 202 9.01 -15.28 -6.27
C LEU A 202 7.74 -14.55 -5.84
N GLY A 203 7.27 -14.77 -4.61
CA GLY A 203 6.11 -14.08 -4.05
C GLY A 203 6.31 -12.58 -3.94
N VAL A 204 7.47 -12.13 -3.44
CA VAL A 204 7.82 -10.69 -3.40
C VAL A 204 7.78 -10.08 -4.80
N TRP A 205 8.38 -10.76 -5.78
CA TRP A 205 8.41 -10.29 -7.16
C TRP A 205 7.00 -10.20 -7.78
N ALA A 206 6.14 -11.22 -7.58
CA ALA A 206 4.79 -11.25 -8.15
C ALA A 206 3.86 -10.23 -7.50
N VAL A 207 3.82 -10.18 -6.16
CA VAL A 207 2.98 -9.22 -5.42
C VAL A 207 3.39 -7.79 -5.77
N ARG A 208 4.70 -7.50 -5.85
CA ARG A 208 5.16 -6.19 -6.30
C ARG A 208 4.64 -5.83 -7.69
N ARG A 209 4.70 -6.76 -8.65
CA ARG A 209 4.19 -6.53 -10.01
C ARG A 209 2.70 -6.25 -10.03
N ASP A 210 1.96 -6.95 -9.20
CA ASP A 210 0.52 -6.75 -9.06
C ASP A 210 0.20 -5.38 -8.48
N LEU A 211 0.82 -5.00 -7.37
CA LEU A 211 0.70 -3.67 -6.79
C LEU A 211 1.03 -2.54 -7.78
N LEU A 212 2.09 -2.71 -8.60
CA LEU A 212 2.44 -1.74 -9.63
C LEU A 212 1.41 -1.68 -10.77
N ARG A 213 0.76 -2.80 -11.14
CA ARG A 213 -0.34 -2.84 -12.12
C ARG A 213 -1.58 -2.11 -11.62
N GLU A 214 -1.85 -2.20 -10.31
CA GLU A 214 -2.94 -1.49 -9.65
C GLU A 214 -2.64 0.01 -9.42
N GLY A 215 -1.44 0.46 -9.77
CA GLY A 215 -1.03 1.87 -9.65
C GLY A 215 -0.48 2.25 -8.27
N HIS A 216 -0.17 1.26 -7.43
CA HIS A 216 0.43 1.49 -6.13
C HIS A 216 1.94 1.78 -6.23
N ASP A 217 2.48 2.46 -5.22
CA ASP A 217 3.91 2.71 -5.09
C ASP A 217 4.58 1.56 -4.32
N ALA A 218 5.33 0.73 -5.02
CA ALA A 218 6.02 -0.43 -4.47
C ALA A 218 7.47 -0.52 -5.02
N PRO A 219 8.38 0.38 -4.60
CA PRO A 219 9.74 0.42 -5.14
C PRO A 219 10.59 -0.76 -4.67
N SER A 220 11.65 -1.06 -5.42
CA SER A 220 12.72 -1.93 -4.95
C SER A 220 13.79 -1.12 -4.19
N LEU A 221 14.54 -1.78 -3.31
CA LEU A 221 15.68 -1.16 -2.61
C LEU A 221 16.72 -0.60 -3.61
N HIS A 222 16.89 -1.24 -4.75
CA HIS A 222 17.82 -0.79 -5.79
C HIS A 222 17.36 0.57 -6.40
N GLU A 223 16.07 0.72 -6.66
CA GLU A 223 15.51 1.96 -7.23
C GLU A 223 15.64 3.15 -6.28
N VAL A 224 15.52 2.91 -4.97
CA VAL A 224 15.49 3.99 -3.98
C VAL A 224 16.79 4.18 -3.19
N ALA A 225 17.79 3.30 -3.37
CA ALA A 225 19.03 3.33 -2.60
C ALA A 225 19.75 4.68 -2.65
N GLY A 226 19.76 5.33 -3.82
CA GLY A 226 20.39 6.63 -4.01
C GLY A 226 19.74 7.74 -3.20
N PHE A 227 18.41 7.72 -3.07
CA PHE A 227 17.69 8.74 -2.30
C PHE A 227 17.90 8.60 -0.78
N ALA A 228 18.09 7.36 -0.29
CA ALA A 228 18.33 7.12 1.12
C ALA A 228 19.67 7.68 1.63
N GLU A 229 20.62 7.98 0.74
CA GLU A 229 21.92 8.59 1.05
C GLU A 229 21.88 10.12 1.00
N LEU A 230 20.80 10.73 0.47
CA LEU A 230 20.68 12.18 0.37
C LEU A 230 20.61 12.85 1.75
N GLY A 231 21.01 14.11 1.83
CA GLY A 231 20.68 14.98 2.97
C GLY A 231 19.18 15.28 3.03
N ALA A 232 18.66 15.66 4.20
CA ALA A 232 17.23 15.95 4.38
C ALA A 232 16.68 16.97 3.37
N ALA A 233 17.46 18.03 3.03
CA ALA A 233 17.03 19.04 2.06
C ALA A 233 16.83 18.46 0.66
N GLU A 234 17.79 17.67 0.20
CA GLU A 234 17.75 17.04 -1.14
C GLU A 234 16.65 15.98 -1.23
N LEU A 235 16.43 15.21 -0.15
CA LEU A 235 15.33 14.26 -0.08
C LEU A 235 13.98 14.96 -0.17
N ILE A 236 13.74 16.00 0.62
CA ILE A 236 12.50 16.77 0.62
C ILE A 236 12.26 17.37 -0.77
N GLU A 237 13.28 17.92 -1.42
CA GLU A 237 13.18 18.45 -2.78
C GLU A 237 12.82 17.37 -3.78
N ALA A 238 13.46 16.20 -3.72
CA ALA A 238 13.15 15.06 -4.58
C ALA A 238 11.70 14.58 -4.38
N MET A 239 11.20 14.57 -3.14
CA MET A 239 9.80 14.22 -2.85
C MET A 239 8.82 15.25 -3.41
N LEU A 240 9.10 16.55 -3.26
CA LEU A 240 8.26 17.63 -3.79
C LEU A 240 8.23 17.64 -5.34
N GLU A 241 9.30 17.21 -5.97
CA GLU A 241 9.39 17.07 -7.43
C GLU A 241 8.76 15.74 -7.94
N GLY A 242 8.26 14.88 -7.05
CA GLY A 242 7.70 13.57 -7.40
C GLY A 242 8.75 12.54 -7.87
N LYS A 243 10.03 12.76 -7.58
CA LYS A 243 11.13 11.84 -7.91
C LYS A 243 11.35 10.76 -6.84
N ALA A 244 10.97 11.08 -5.60
CA ALA A 244 11.02 10.17 -4.47
C ALA A 244 9.64 10.09 -3.81
N SER A 245 9.22 8.90 -3.44
CA SER A 245 7.96 8.64 -2.75
C SER A 245 8.13 8.59 -1.23
N SER A 246 7.03 8.51 -0.50
CA SER A 246 7.05 8.39 0.98
C SER A 246 7.76 7.12 1.46
N SER A 247 7.75 6.04 0.66
CA SER A 247 8.49 4.81 0.98
C SER A 247 10.01 5.00 1.13
N VAL A 248 10.56 6.02 0.44
CA VAL A 248 11.97 6.38 0.56
C VAL A 248 12.27 7.01 1.93
N ALA A 249 11.31 7.76 2.49
CA ALA A 249 11.48 8.40 3.79
C ALA A 249 11.74 7.37 4.90
N THR A 250 11.00 6.26 4.92
CA THR A 250 11.20 5.17 5.86
C THR A 250 12.63 4.59 5.74
N LEU A 251 13.10 4.32 4.52
CA LEU A 251 14.45 3.81 4.31
C LEU A 251 15.53 4.85 4.70
N TRP A 252 15.27 6.13 4.46
CA TRP A 252 16.15 7.24 4.85
C TRP A 252 16.28 7.33 6.38
N LEU A 253 15.18 7.13 7.12
CA LEU A 253 15.13 7.10 8.58
C LEU A 253 15.85 5.88 9.14
N GLU A 254 15.67 4.69 8.56
CA GLU A 254 16.33 3.44 9.00
C GLU A 254 17.88 3.55 8.99
N ARG A 255 18.44 4.44 8.19
CA ARG A 255 19.91 4.63 8.06
C ARG A 255 20.48 5.72 8.96
N ARG A 256 19.64 6.33 9.79
CA ARG A 256 20.03 7.47 10.66
C ARG A 256 19.63 7.25 12.09
N LEU A 257 20.35 7.91 12.99
CA LEU A 257 19.89 7.99 14.36
C LEU A 257 18.63 8.88 14.41
N PRO A 258 17.54 8.48 15.08
CA PRO A 258 16.28 9.22 15.10
C PRO A 258 16.43 10.70 15.50
N GLU A 259 17.27 10.98 16.50
CA GLU A 259 17.53 12.33 16.98
C GLU A 259 18.25 13.21 15.93
N ASP A 260 19.20 12.64 15.19
CA ASP A 260 19.93 13.36 14.13
C ASP A 260 19.01 13.59 12.93
N ALA A 261 18.23 12.60 12.53
CA ALA A 261 17.21 12.74 11.49
C ALA A 261 16.19 13.85 11.84
N ALA A 262 15.71 13.86 13.08
CA ALA A 262 14.80 14.90 13.55
C ALA A 262 15.41 16.30 13.46
N ARG A 263 16.67 16.48 13.89
CA ARG A 263 17.38 17.77 13.81
C ARG A 263 17.55 18.25 12.37
N GLU A 264 17.91 17.34 11.43
CA GLU A 264 18.03 17.69 10.02
C GLU A 264 16.68 18.13 9.44
N LEU A 265 15.61 17.39 9.68
CA LEU A 265 14.26 17.71 9.21
C LEU A 265 13.75 19.04 9.79
N ILE A 266 13.88 19.24 11.09
CA ILE A 266 13.48 20.47 11.79
C ILE A 266 14.22 21.69 11.21
N LYS A 267 15.52 21.58 10.94
CA LYS A 267 16.31 22.66 10.36
C LYS A 267 15.77 23.08 8.98
N ILE A 268 15.42 22.12 8.13
CA ILE A 268 14.85 22.42 6.82
C ILE A 268 13.45 23.03 6.97
N ALA A 269 12.60 22.44 7.82
CA ALA A 269 11.26 22.93 8.07
C ALA A 269 11.25 24.37 8.63
N ALA A 270 12.17 24.71 9.53
CA ALA A 270 12.25 26.04 10.13
C ALA A 270 12.62 27.13 9.12
N SER A 271 13.45 26.83 8.13
CA SER A 271 13.93 27.78 7.13
C SER A 271 13.21 27.69 5.78
N GLY A 272 12.47 26.63 5.55
CA GLY A 272 11.83 26.33 4.27
C GLY A 272 10.47 27.00 4.08
N ASN A 273 9.89 26.80 2.90
CA ASN A 273 8.50 27.16 2.59
C ASN A 273 7.50 26.17 3.21
N ALA A 274 6.20 26.45 3.08
CA ALA A 274 5.15 25.59 3.63
C ALA A 274 5.18 24.15 3.12
N ALA A 275 5.49 23.92 1.83
CA ALA A 275 5.58 22.56 1.27
C ALA A 275 6.77 21.80 1.86
N GLN A 276 7.93 22.41 1.98
CA GLN A 276 9.10 21.81 2.62
C GLN A 276 8.82 21.50 4.10
N ARG A 277 8.12 22.40 4.79
CA ARG A 277 7.70 22.22 6.19
C ARG A 277 6.73 21.06 6.35
N GLY A 278 5.71 21.01 5.49
CA GLY A 278 4.73 19.90 5.48
C GLY A 278 5.39 18.56 5.21
N THR A 279 6.23 18.44 4.19
CA THR A 279 6.94 17.20 3.85
C THR A 279 7.88 16.77 4.99
N ALA A 280 8.66 17.70 5.56
CA ALA A 280 9.52 17.40 6.70
C ALA A 280 8.71 16.97 7.93
N GLY A 281 7.55 17.59 8.16
CA GLY A 281 6.61 17.21 9.23
C GLY A 281 6.07 15.80 9.08
N THR A 282 5.67 15.41 7.85
CA THR A 282 5.21 14.06 7.56
C THR A 282 6.29 13.02 7.88
N ILE A 283 7.54 13.26 7.49
CA ILE A 283 8.65 12.35 7.82
C ILE A 283 8.93 12.33 9.33
N LEU A 284 8.83 13.48 9.99
CA LEU A 284 9.05 13.60 11.44
C LEU A 284 8.01 12.79 12.25
N GLU A 285 6.78 12.66 11.75
CA GLU A 285 5.73 11.86 12.41
C GLU A 285 6.05 10.36 12.45
N GLU A 286 6.87 9.85 11.52
CA GLU A 286 7.31 8.45 11.50
C GLU A 286 8.37 8.16 12.59
N LEU A 287 8.98 9.19 13.19
CA LEU A 287 9.98 9.01 14.23
C LEU A 287 9.33 8.68 15.59
N GLY A 288 9.96 7.77 16.30
CA GLY A 288 9.57 7.37 17.64
C GLY A 288 9.93 8.39 18.73
N PRO A 289 9.77 7.99 20.00
CA PRO A 289 10.05 8.85 21.16
C PRO A 289 11.51 9.32 21.25
N GLU A 290 12.43 8.66 20.57
CA GLU A 290 13.86 9.04 20.51
C GLU A 290 14.09 10.39 19.84
N ALA A 291 13.13 10.89 19.04
CA ALA A 291 13.18 12.22 18.42
C ALA A 291 12.79 13.35 19.40
N GLU A 292 12.22 13.02 20.57
CA GLU A 292 11.70 14.00 21.55
C GLU A 292 12.71 15.11 21.89
N PRO A 293 14.00 14.86 22.17
CA PRO A 293 14.94 15.91 22.49
C PRO A 293 15.06 16.97 21.39
N ALA A 294 15.14 16.55 20.13
CA ALA A 294 15.22 17.46 18.97
C ALA A 294 13.92 18.24 18.78
N VAL A 295 12.77 17.59 18.96
CA VAL A 295 11.45 18.24 18.87
C VAL A 295 11.28 19.28 19.98
N ARG A 296 11.78 19.04 21.20
CA ARG A 296 11.75 20.03 22.30
C ARG A 296 12.61 21.26 21.98
N GLU A 297 13.76 21.08 21.33
CA GLU A 297 14.58 22.19 20.87
C GLU A 297 13.79 23.06 19.86
N ALA A 298 12.99 22.45 19.00
CA ALA A 298 12.17 23.12 18.00
C ALA A 298 11.03 24.00 18.59
N LEU A 299 10.70 23.87 19.86
CA LEU A 299 9.78 24.80 20.55
C LEU A 299 10.30 26.26 20.58
N SER A 300 11.60 26.48 20.41
CA SER A 300 12.23 27.81 20.30
C SER A 300 12.19 28.36 18.88
N GLU A 301 11.86 27.57 17.85
CA GLU A 301 11.87 27.98 16.46
C GLU A 301 10.52 28.58 16.04
N PRO A 302 10.44 29.85 15.61
CA PRO A 302 9.17 30.54 15.33
C PRO A 302 8.25 29.85 14.34
N MET A 303 8.81 29.16 13.33
CA MET A 303 8.04 28.45 12.32
C MET A 303 7.69 27.03 12.71
N MET A 304 8.35 26.45 13.73
CA MET A 304 8.21 25.04 14.10
C MET A 304 7.54 24.79 15.44
N TRP A 305 7.53 25.76 16.36
CA TRP A 305 7.07 25.53 17.74
C TRP A 305 5.63 24.97 17.83
N ARG A 306 4.75 25.36 16.87
CA ARG A 306 3.37 24.87 16.84
C ARG A 306 3.32 23.38 16.48
N TYR A 307 4.11 23.00 15.49
CA TYR A 307 4.25 21.59 15.08
C TYR A 307 4.91 20.77 16.17
N ALA A 308 5.95 21.29 16.80
CA ALA A 308 6.61 20.64 17.92
C ALA A 308 5.68 20.48 19.13
N ALA A 309 4.88 21.50 19.46
CA ALA A 309 3.89 21.43 20.53
C ALA A 309 2.80 20.37 20.23
N ALA A 310 2.30 20.32 18.99
CA ALA A 310 1.32 19.32 18.55
C ALA A 310 1.92 17.91 18.62
N TRP A 311 3.14 17.71 18.11
CA TRP A 311 3.83 16.40 18.12
C TRP A 311 4.02 15.85 19.55
N LEU A 312 4.44 16.73 20.47
CA LEU A 312 4.59 16.37 21.89
C LEU A 312 3.25 16.08 22.55
N GLY A 313 2.22 16.89 22.27
CA GLY A 313 0.88 16.75 22.86
C GLY A 313 0.19 15.46 22.45
N VAL A 314 0.30 15.03 21.17
CA VAL A 314 -0.26 13.76 20.69
C VAL A 314 0.39 12.55 21.40
N ARG A 315 1.62 12.72 21.91
CA ARG A 315 2.38 11.69 22.62
C ARG A 315 2.33 11.82 24.16
N ASP A 316 1.34 12.58 24.65
CA ASP A 316 1.15 12.84 26.09
C ASP A 316 2.39 13.45 26.79
N GLN A 317 3.22 14.19 26.05
CA GLN A 317 4.37 14.90 26.56
C GLN A 317 4.01 16.35 26.93
N GLU A 318 4.71 16.90 27.95
CA GLU A 318 4.52 18.30 28.33
C GLU A 318 4.88 19.25 27.17
N ALA A 319 3.94 20.08 26.75
CA ALA A 319 4.07 21.02 25.65
C ALA A 319 3.24 22.28 25.88
N PRO A 320 3.60 23.42 25.24
CA PRO A 320 2.76 24.62 25.22
C PRO A 320 1.37 24.31 24.66
N ALA A 321 0.32 24.82 25.30
CA ALA A 321 -1.03 24.71 24.78
C ALA A 321 -1.20 25.55 23.52
N LEU A 322 -1.74 24.97 22.46
CA LEU A 322 -2.07 25.68 21.22
C LEU A 322 -3.42 26.39 21.37
N SER A 323 -3.46 27.66 20.97
CA SER A 323 -4.67 28.47 20.90
C SER A 323 -5.40 28.28 19.57
N GLU A 324 -6.64 28.78 19.45
CA GLU A 324 -7.38 28.82 18.18
C GLU A 324 -6.61 29.58 17.08
N SER A 325 -5.89 30.65 17.45
CA SER A 325 -5.04 31.38 16.50
C SER A 325 -3.86 30.54 15.98
N ASP A 326 -3.31 29.67 16.83
CA ASP A 326 -2.23 28.76 16.43
C ASP A 326 -2.77 27.65 15.50
N GLY A 327 -3.96 27.15 15.77
CA GLY A 327 -4.67 26.24 14.85
C GLY A 327 -4.93 26.90 13.49
N ALA A 328 -5.36 28.14 13.46
CA ALA A 328 -5.55 28.88 12.21
C ALA A 328 -4.24 29.13 11.46
N TRP A 329 -3.12 29.35 12.18
CA TRP A 329 -1.80 29.48 11.58
C TRP A 329 -1.35 28.18 10.90
N VAL A 330 -1.50 27.05 11.59
CA VAL A 330 -1.19 25.70 11.05
C VAL A 330 -2.06 25.39 9.83
N ALA A 331 -3.36 25.73 9.89
CA ALA A 331 -4.27 25.53 8.76
C ALA A 331 -3.85 26.34 7.53
N VAL A 332 -3.37 27.61 7.73
CA VAL A 332 -2.81 28.40 6.61
C VAL A 332 -1.59 27.71 6.04
N ASP A 333 -0.66 27.24 6.88
CA ASP A 333 0.58 26.60 6.42
C ASP A 333 0.31 25.32 5.64
N THR A 334 -0.62 24.48 6.14
CA THR A 334 -1.06 23.25 5.45
C THR A 334 -1.65 23.56 4.08
N LEU A 335 -2.53 24.57 3.97
CA LEU A 335 -3.12 24.97 2.70
C LEU A 335 -2.12 25.65 1.77
N ALA A 336 -1.16 26.40 2.32
CA ALA A 336 -0.08 27.00 1.56
C ALA A 336 0.83 25.94 0.92
N ALA A 337 1.07 24.82 1.59
CA ALA A 337 1.83 23.71 1.02
C ALA A 337 1.27 23.25 -0.34
N LEU A 338 -0.04 23.23 -0.48
CA LEU A 338 -0.70 22.86 -1.75
C LEU A 338 -0.46 23.88 -2.87
N LEU A 339 -0.33 25.17 -2.54
CA LEU A 339 0.01 26.20 -3.51
C LEU A 339 1.42 25.98 -4.08
N TYR A 340 2.36 25.57 -3.25
CA TYR A 340 3.74 25.31 -3.68
C TYR A 340 3.88 24.02 -4.51
N ILE A 341 3.03 23.02 -4.28
CA ILE A 341 3.03 21.75 -5.04
C ILE A 341 2.33 21.91 -6.41
N GLY A 342 1.75 23.08 -6.71
CA GLY A 342 1.11 23.37 -8.00
C GLY A 342 -0.29 22.77 -8.19
N SER A 343 -0.83 22.11 -7.17
CA SER A 343 -2.19 21.51 -7.18
C SER A 343 -3.28 22.44 -6.64
N GLY A 344 -2.94 23.70 -6.39
CA GLY A 344 -3.76 24.65 -5.61
C GLY A 344 -5.16 24.96 -6.13
N GLY A 345 -5.50 24.66 -7.37
CA GLY A 345 -6.85 24.94 -7.92
C GLY A 345 -7.78 23.72 -7.97
N GLU A 346 -7.25 22.56 -8.32
CA GLU A 346 -8.05 21.34 -8.52
C GLU A 346 -8.19 20.53 -7.22
N SER A 347 -7.21 20.56 -6.33
CA SER A 347 -7.20 19.81 -5.08
C SER A 347 -8.00 20.45 -3.95
N VAL A 348 -8.33 21.72 -4.02
CA VAL A 348 -9.12 22.43 -2.97
C VAL A 348 -10.54 21.82 -2.81
N GLY A 349 -11.08 21.21 -3.87
CA GLY A 349 -12.37 20.51 -3.81
C GLY A 349 -12.31 19.15 -3.09
N GLN A 350 -11.13 18.59 -2.92
CA GLN A 350 -10.90 17.29 -2.26
C GLN A 350 -10.34 17.44 -0.84
N ILE A 351 -10.04 18.68 -0.39
CA ILE A 351 -9.52 18.93 0.95
C ILE A 351 -10.66 18.96 1.97
N ASP A 352 -11.14 17.77 2.31
CA ASP A 352 -11.96 17.57 3.49
C ASP A 352 -11.13 17.46 4.79
N VAL A 353 -9.81 17.68 4.66
CA VAL A 353 -8.83 17.55 5.76
C VAL A 353 -9.10 18.50 6.94
N LEU A 354 -9.77 19.63 6.70
CA LEU A 354 -10.13 20.59 7.73
C LEU A 354 -11.66 20.68 7.94
N GLY A 355 -12.45 19.96 7.17
CA GLY A 355 -13.90 19.75 7.34
C GLY A 355 -14.72 20.99 7.71
N GLU A 356 -15.66 20.82 8.64
CA GLU A 356 -16.50 21.91 9.18
C GLU A 356 -15.69 23.02 9.88
N ASP A 357 -14.45 22.73 10.30
CA ASP A 357 -13.58 23.67 11.02
C ASP A 357 -13.14 24.85 10.12
N LEU A 358 -13.07 24.66 8.78
CA LEU A 358 -12.74 25.77 7.87
C LEU A 358 -13.66 26.96 7.98
N ARG A 359 -14.95 26.77 8.30
CA ARG A 359 -15.91 27.87 8.46
C ARG A 359 -15.54 28.79 9.62
N THR A 360 -14.98 28.23 10.68
CA THR A 360 -14.56 28.95 11.88
C THR A 360 -13.13 29.48 11.71
N LEU A 361 -12.27 28.74 11.04
CA LEU A 361 -10.85 29.09 10.86
C LEU A 361 -10.63 30.22 9.84
N VAL A 362 -11.41 30.34 8.76
CA VAL A 362 -11.21 31.36 7.72
C VAL A 362 -11.17 32.81 8.26
N PRO A 363 -12.05 33.24 9.17
CA PRO A 363 -11.92 34.55 9.78
C PRO A 363 -10.63 34.74 10.62
N GLU A 364 -10.18 33.69 11.32
CA GLU A 364 -8.97 33.71 12.13
C GLU A 364 -7.70 33.68 11.27
N MET A 365 -7.69 32.95 10.13
CA MET A 365 -6.58 32.99 9.17
C MET A 365 -6.20 34.40 8.75
N GLY A 366 -7.19 35.31 8.61
CA GLY A 366 -6.93 36.71 8.29
C GLY A 366 -6.37 37.55 9.45
N ARG A 367 -6.19 36.98 10.63
CA ARG A 367 -5.57 37.60 11.81
C ARG A 367 -4.20 37.04 12.13
N THR A 368 -3.85 35.90 11.53
CA THR A 368 -2.53 35.26 11.73
C THR A 368 -1.43 36.08 11.06
N GLU A 369 -0.23 36.04 11.65
CA GLU A 369 0.97 36.61 11.06
C GLU A 369 1.68 35.60 10.14
N HIS A 370 0.91 34.82 9.36
CA HIS A 370 1.48 33.88 8.42
C HIS A 370 1.78 34.56 7.08
N PRO A 371 2.98 34.33 6.46
CA PRO A 371 3.37 34.99 5.20
C PRO A 371 2.37 34.66 4.05
N ASP A 372 1.85 33.45 4.00
CA ASP A 372 0.98 32.98 2.91
C ASP A 372 -0.51 33.16 3.19
N ALA A 373 -0.89 33.81 4.32
CA ALA A 373 -2.30 33.95 4.71
C ALA A 373 -3.18 34.57 3.61
N LEU A 374 -2.69 35.59 2.94
CA LEU A 374 -3.42 36.27 1.86
C LEU A 374 -3.60 35.32 0.64
N ALA A 375 -2.53 34.66 0.21
CA ALA A 375 -2.55 33.74 -0.93
C ALA A 375 -3.53 32.57 -0.69
N VAL A 376 -3.51 31.98 0.51
CA VAL A 376 -4.42 30.92 0.91
C VAL A 376 -5.87 31.40 0.92
N LEU A 377 -6.16 32.57 1.48
CA LEU A 377 -7.51 33.13 1.48
C LEU A 377 -8.03 33.45 0.07
N GLU A 378 -7.17 33.89 -0.83
CA GLU A 378 -7.50 34.11 -2.24
C GLU A 378 -7.79 32.80 -2.97
N MET A 379 -6.97 31.76 -2.75
CA MET A 379 -7.18 30.42 -3.27
C MET A 379 -8.54 29.85 -2.81
N LEU A 380 -8.82 29.85 -1.50
CA LEU A 380 -10.11 29.42 -0.96
C LEU A 380 -11.27 30.23 -1.53
N GLY A 381 -11.09 31.53 -1.68
CA GLY A 381 -12.10 32.43 -2.26
C GLY A 381 -12.47 32.13 -3.72
N HIS A 382 -11.54 31.58 -4.51
CA HIS A 382 -11.74 31.27 -5.92
C HIS A 382 -12.18 29.82 -6.17
N HIS A 383 -11.63 28.88 -5.40
CA HIS A 383 -11.72 27.45 -5.75
C HIS A 383 -12.52 26.60 -4.78
N HIS A 384 -12.85 27.08 -3.56
CA HIS A 384 -13.55 26.26 -2.60
C HIS A 384 -15.02 26.00 -3.03
N PRO A 385 -15.48 24.71 -3.02
CA PRO A 385 -16.83 24.34 -3.48
C PRO A 385 -17.95 24.88 -2.60
N ASP A 386 -17.72 25.01 -1.27
CA ASP A 386 -18.70 25.62 -0.37
C ASP A 386 -18.73 27.13 -0.56
N VAL A 387 -19.86 27.63 -1.08
CA VAL A 387 -20.09 29.04 -1.34
C VAL A 387 -19.97 29.92 -0.08
N VAL A 388 -20.28 29.38 1.10
CA VAL A 388 -20.18 30.11 2.38
C VAL A 388 -18.71 30.34 2.74
N ILE A 389 -17.88 29.29 2.63
CA ILE A 389 -16.44 29.35 2.87
C ILE A 389 -15.78 30.28 1.85
N ALA A 390 -16.06 30.08 0.55
CA ALA A 390 -15.50 30.93 -0.50
C ALA A 390 -15.86 32.41 -0.32
N LYS A 391 -17.08 32.75 0.09
CA LYS A 391 -17.52 34.12 0.37
C LYS A 391 -16.81 34.69 1.60
N SER A 392 -16.67 33.88 2.67
CA SER A 392 -15.94 34.29 3.89
C SER A 392 -14.47 34.57 3.59
N ALA A 393 -13.83 33.68 2.81
CA ALA A 393 -12.44 33.80 2.41
C ALA A 393 -12.20 35.09 1.58
N ARG A 394 -13.03 35.37 0.56
CA ARG A 394 -12.94 36.62 -0.22
C ARG A 394 -13.08 37.87 0.65
N LYS A 395 -14.04 37.87 1.60
CA LYS A 395 -14.25 38.99 2.52
C LYS A 395 -13.04 39.18 3.44
N THR A 396 -12.46 38.08 3.92
CA THR A 396 -11.28 38.10 4.81
C THR A 396 -10.05 38.54 4.05
N ALA A 397 -9.81 38.03 2.83
CA ALA A 397 -8.72 38.46 1.95
C ALA A 397 -8.74 39.96 1.68
N MET A 398 -9.92 40.56 1.40
CA MET A 398 -10.07 42.00 1.24
C MET A 398 -9.63 42.77 2.47
N LYS A 399 -9.97 42.30 3.68
CA LYS A 399 -9.57 42.93 4.93
C LYS A 399 -8.03 42.85 5.15
N VAL A 400 -7.44 41.70 4.85
CA VAL A 400 -5.98 41.50 4.96
C VAL A 400 -5.27 42.44 3.98
N ARG A 401 -5.69 42.49 2.71
CA ARG A 401 -5.13 43.37 1.68
C ARG A 401 -5.18 44.85 2.09
N SER A 402 -6.30 45.28 2.71
CA SER A 402 -6.44 46.67 3.17
C SER A 402 -5.58 47.06 4.37
N LYS A 403 -4.99 46.06 5.07
CA LYS A 403 -4.05 46.31 6.17
C LYS A 403 -2.58 46.39 5.69
N ILE A 404 -2.29 45.78 4.54
CA ILE A 404 -0.96 45.69 3.94
C ILE A 404 -0.72 46.93 3.02
N ALA A 405 -1.78 47.50 2.44
CA ALA A 405 -1.74 48.73 1.63
C ALA A 405 -1.69 49.99 2.52
#